data_3a8b5f6287593451c8903b40ce555fda
#
_entry.id   3a8b5f6287593451c8903b40ce555fda
#
_cell.length_a   1.000
_cell.length_b   1.000
_cell.length_c   1.000
_cell.angle_alpha   90.00
_cell.angle_beta   90.00
_cell.angle_gamma   90.00
#
_symmetry.space_group_name_H-M   'P 1'
#
loop_
_entity.id
_entity.type
_entity.pdbx_description
1 polymer ?
#
loop_
_entity_poly.entity_id
_entity_poly.type
_entity_poly.pdbx_seq_one_letter_code
_entity_poly.pdbx_strand_id
1 'polypeptide(L)'
;VGPPGIGKTTMANLASRDFSFDMISLNASDVRNKKNIQEILEPVLGNQTILGQPMIFIDEVDGIHGRSDYGGVEALINILKESTIPIILAANNGSSDKMKKIKKVVKTIVLRPLPPRLLRLYLNMILEKENAQINPGILIKLISKSNGDIRSMLNSSQALVTGFEPSIERTFESLDIEEGINAFYKSQSIDEARVVLYSMRIDPREKINAFYSSIITSSISHLEMENFLQIISE
;
A
#
# COMPACT_ATOMS: atom_id res chain seq x y z
N VAL A 1 -10.66 2.09 -6.18
CA VAL A 1 -10.10 1.07 -5.27
C VAL A 1 -8.86 0.49 -5.91
N GLY A 2 -7.80 0.24 -5.14
CA GLY A 2 -6.58 -0.42 -5.62
C GLY A 2 -5.44 -0.29 -4.63
N PRO A 3 -4.31 -1.04 -4.78
CA PRO A 3 -3.21 -1.06 -3.84
C PRO A 3 -2.60 0.33 -3.57
N PRO A 4 -1.81 0.51 -2.51
CA PRO A 4 -1.14 1.78 -2.24
C PRO A 4 -0.16 2.15 -3.36
N GLY A 5 0.19 3.43 -3.46
CA GLY A 5 1.21 3.94 -4.38
C GLY A 5 0.91 3.90 -5.89
N ILE A 6 -0.30 3.49 -6.30
CA ILE A 6 -0.69 3.40 -7.73
C ILE A 6 -1.33 4.67 -8.30
N GLY A 7 -1.38 5.77 -7.53
CA GLY A 7 -1.86 7.07 -8.01
C GLY A 7 -3.34 7.35 -7.81
N LYS A 8 -4.03 6.74 -6.82
CA LYS A 8 -5.45 7.03 -6.51
C LYS A 8 -5.71 8.51 -6.24
N THR A 9 -4.97 9.10 -5.33
CA THR A 9 -5.06 10.53 -4.96
C THR A 9 -4.67 11.43 -6.13
N THR A 10 -3.65 11.05 -6.91
CA THR A 10 -3.23 11.76 -8.12
C THR A 10 -4.36 11.80 -9.15
N MET A 11 -5.09 10.70 -9.31
CA MET A 11 -6.20 10.60 -10.25
C MET A 11 -7.38 11.51 -9.82
N ALA A 12 -7.66 11.61 -8.52
CA ALA A 12 -8.66 12.54 -7.99
C ALA A 12 -8.27 14.01 -8.25
N ASN A 13 -7.00 14.35 -8.00
CA ASN A 13 -6.44 15.68 -8.29
C ASN A 13 -6.53 16.03 -9.78
N LEU A 14 -6.22 15.10 -10.67
CA LEU A 14 -6.34 15.31 -12.12
C LEU A 14 -7.80 15.52 -12.54
N ALA A 15 -8.71 14.71 -12.01
CA ALA A 15 -10.13 14.87 -12.29
C ALA A 15 -10.66 16.24 -11.81
N SER A 16 -10.30 16.67 -10.59
CA SER A 16 -10.62 18.00 -10.09
C SER A 16 -10.15 19.10 -11.04
N ARG A 17 -8.91 19.00 -11.49
CA ARG A 17 -8.30 19.98 -12.39
C ARG A 17 -8.92 19.99 -13.78
N ASP A 18 -9.15 18.82 -14.37
CA ASP A 18 -9.70 18.68 -15.73
C ASP A 18 -11.15 19.18 -15.83
N PHE A 19 -11.92 19.00 -14.76
CA PHE A 19 -13.31 19.45 -14.67
C PHE A 19 -13.49 20.79 -13.94
N SER A 20 -12.41 21.46 -13.57
CA SER A 20 -12.42 22.74 -12.84
C SER A 20 -13.22 22.70 -11.54
N PHE A 21 -13.10 21.60 -10.77
CA PHE A 21 -13.68 21.47 -9.46
C PHE A 21 -12.73 21.99 -8.36
N ASP A 22 -13.27 22.64 -7.35
CA ASP A 22 -12.57 22.94 -6.10
C ASP A 22 -12.60 21.72 -5.18
N MET A 23 -11.49 21.00 -5.10
CA MET A 23 -11.42 19.75 -4.34
C MET A 23 -11.15 19.96 -2.87
N ILE A 24 -12.06 19.49 -2.02
CA ILE A 24 -11.92 19.40 -0.58
C ILE A 24 -11.46 17.98 -0.24
N SER A 25 -10.21 17.86 0.22
CA SER A 25 -9.62 16.56 0.57
C SER A 25 -9.78 16.26 2.05
N LEU A 26 -10.33 15.10 2.37
CA LEU A 26 -10.52 14.57 3.70
C LEU A 26 -9.85 13.20 3.80
N ASN A 27 -9.37 12.86 4.98
CA ASN A 27 -8.96 11.48 5.28
C ASN A 27 -10.12 10.76 6.00
N ALA A 28 -10.20 9.45 5.86
CA ALA A 28 -11.20 8.65 6.57
C ALA A 28 -11.14 8.83 8.10
N SER A 29 -9.97 9.21 8.64
CA SER A 29 -9.81 9.58 10.05
C SER A 29 -10.68 10.79 10.47
N ASP A 30 -10.92 11.72 9.54
CA ASP A 30 -11.68 12.94 9.80
C ASP A 30 -13.19 12.69 9.79
N VAL A 31 -13.60 11.63 9.06
CA VAL A 31 -15.01 11.25 8.85
C VAL A 31 -15.37 9.92 9.53
N ARG A 32 -14.75 9.59 10.66
CA ARG A 32 -14.96 8.31 11.35
C ARG A 32 -16.33 8.14 11.98
N ASN A 33 -16.89 9.20 12.56
CA ASN A 33 -18.19 9.13 13.25
C ASN A 33 -19.24 10.04 12.58
N LYS A 34 -20.50 9.74 12.86
CA LYS A 34 -21.64 10.48 12.30
C LYS A 34 -21.54 11.99 12.55
N LYS A 35 -21.11 12.40 13.75
CA LYS A 35 -21.03 13.81 14.15
C LYS A 35 -19.99 14.55 13.29
N ASN A 36 -18.78 14.00 13.16
CA ASN A 36 -17.73 14.61 12.33
C ASN A 36 -18.15 14.70 10.86
N ILE A 37 -18.80 13.65 10.33
CA ILE A 37 -19.31 13.64 8.96
C ILE A 37 -20.29 14.81 8.75
N GLN A 38 -21.23 15.00 9.67
CA GLN A 38 -22.21 16.07 9.59
C GLN A 38 -21.55 17.44 9.70
N GLU A 39 -20.71 17.66 10.71
CA GLU A 39 -20.02 18.93 10.92
C GLU A 39 -19.13 19.38 9.76
N ILE A 40 -18.47 18.43 9.07
CA ILE A 40 -17.54 18.73 7.97
C ILE A 40 -18.25 18.79 6.62
N LEU A 41 -19.17 17.88 6.35
CA LEU A 41 -19.77 17.74 5.02
C LEU A 41 -21.05 18.56 4.84
N GLU A 42 -21.90 18.73 5.86
CA GLU A 42 -23.12 19.52 5.75
C GLU A 42 -22.89 20.99 5.31
N PRO A 43 -21.89 21.71 5.85
CA PRO A 43 -21.58 23.06 5.37
C PRO A 43 -21.17 23.13 3.91
N VAL A 44 -20.46 22.11 3.44
CA VAL A 44 -19.99 22.02 2.04
C VAL A 44 -21.14 21.68 1.09
N LEU A 45 -22.04 20.81 1.53
CA LEU A 45 -23.23 20.41 0.76
C LEU A 45 -24.27 21.53 0.66
N GLY A 46 -24.35 22.41 1.70
CA GLY A 46 -25.31 23.50 1.77
C GLY A 46 -24.84 24.83 1.15
N ASN A 47 -23.57 25.04 0.97
CA ASN A 47 -23.00 26.28 0.45
C ASN A 47 -22.62 26.13 -1.02
N GLN A 48 -23.30 26.87 -1.88
CA GLN A 48 -22.81 27.17 -3.22
C GLN A 48 -21.58 28.08 -3.06
N THR A 49 -20.38 27.53 -3.22
CA THR A 49 -19.15 28.33 -3.15
C THR A 49 -19.15 29.37 -4.28
N ILE A 50 -18.89 30.60 -3.93
CA ILE A 50 -18.90 31.77 -4.85
C ILE A 50 -17.75 31.63 -5.90
N LEU A 51 -16.79 30.76 -5.69
CA LEU A 51 -15.54 30.69 -6.46
C LEU A 51 -15.39 29.44 -7.34
N GLY A 52 -16.30 28.46 -7.31
CA GLY A 52 -16.17 27.24 -8.11
C GLY A 52 -17.17 26.15 -7.77
N GLN A 53 -17.10 25.02 -8.48
CA GLN A 53 -17.91 23.84 -8.19
C GLN A 53 -17.18 22.95 -7.19
N PRO A 54 -17.70 22.73 -5.96
CA PRO A 54 -17.04 21.89 -4.98
C PRO A 54 -17.05 20.42 -5.39
N MET A 55 -15.97 19.72 -5.06
CA MET A 55 -15.85 18.27 -5.12
C MET A 55 -15.24 17.75 -3.82
N ILE A 56 -15.77 16.68 -3.26
CA ILE A 56 -15.22 16.05 -2.06
C ILE A 56 -14.38 14.83 -2.46
N PHE A 57 -13.18 14.77 -1.91
CA PHE A 57 -12.31 13.60 -2.01
C PHE A 57 -12.07 13.04 -0.61
N ILE A 58 -12.40 11.76 -0.39
CA ILE A 58 -12.15 11.06 0.89
C ILE A 58 -11.16 9.93 0.63
N ASP A 59 -9.97 10.04 1.22
CA ASP A 59 -8.94 9.01 1.09
C ASP A 59 -9.04 7.97 2.22
N GLU A 60 -8.50 6.78 1.97
CA GLU A 60 -8.38 5.66 2.92
C GLU A 60 -9.72 5.20 3.56
N VAL A 61 -10.81 5.24 2.81
CA VAL A 61 -12.17 4.92 3.33
C VAL A 61 -12.27 3.51 3.92
N ASP A 62 -11.41 2.59 3.52
CA ASP A 62 -11.28 1.26 4.10
C ASP A 62 -10.73 1.29 5.55
N GLY A 63 -10.09 2.37 5.97
CA GLY A 63 -9.61 2.60 7.34
C GLY A 63 -10.71 2.96 8.36
N ILE A 64 -11.95 3.19 7.96
CA ILE A 64 -13.07 3.40 8.87
C ILE A 64 -13.39 2.09 9.61
N HIS A 65 -13.12 2.00 10.91
CA HIS A 65 -13.28 0.79 11.72
C HIS A 65 -14.61 0.78 12.49
N GLY A 66 -15.38 -0.34 12.37
CA GLY A 66 -16.78 -0.42 12.80
C GLY A 66 -17.07 -0.56 14.29
N ARG A 67 -16.08 -0.71 15.18
CA ARG A 67 -16.33 -0.84 16.63
C ARG A 67 -16.20 0.47 17.41
N SER A 68 -15.46 1.43 16.87
CA SER A 68 -15.30 2.80 17.42
C SER A 68 -16.09 3.86 16.66
N ASP A 69 -16.58 3.54 15.47
CA ASP A 69 -17.15 4.52 14.52
C ASP A 69 -18.68 4.39 14.49
N TYR A 70 -19.33 4.78 15.59
CA TYR A 70 -20.80 4.75 15.72
C TYR A 70 -21.50 5.38 14.52
N GLY A 71 -21.97 4.56 13.58
CA GLY A 71 -22.81 4.97 12.47
C GLY A 71 -22.13 5.74 11.34
N GLY A 72 -20.79 5.81 11.31
CA GLY A 72 -20.05 6.58 10.29
C GLY A 72 -20.26 6.06 8.86
N VAL A 73 -20.24 4.75 8.67
CA VAL A 73 -20.46 4.15 7.34
C VAL A 73 -21.87 4.39 6.83
N GLU A 74 -22.87 4.25 7.70
CA GLU A 74 -24.28 4.50 7.37
C GLU A 74 -24.52 5.98 7.07
N ALA A 75 -23.92 6.90 7.84
CA ALA A 75 -23.99 8.33 7.58
C ALA A 75 -23.32 8.69 6.24
N LEU A 76 -22.14 8.13 5.95
CA LEU A 76 -21.48 8.30 4.66
C LEU A 76 -22.35 7.79 3.49
N ILE A 77 -22.98 6.63 3.64
CA ILE A 77 -23.87 6.08 2.61
C ILE A 77 -25.07 6.99 2.37
N ASN A 78 -25.65 7.60 3.41
CA ASN A 78 -26.77 8.54 3.26
C ASN A 78 -26.32 9.80 2.50
N ILE A 79 -25.18 10.37 2.86
CA ILE A 79 -24.60 11.51 2.16
C ILE A 79 -24.32 11.18 0.70
N LEU A 80 -23.76 10.01 0.40
CA LEU A 80 -23.49 9.59 -0.97
C LEU A 80 -24.73 9.45 -1.84
N LYS A 81 -25.90 9.16 -1.23
CA LYS A 81 -27.18 9.07 -1.93
C LYS A 81 -27.84 10.42 -2.16
N GLU A 82 -27.66 11.37 -1.23
CA GLU A 82 -28.33 12.65 -1.19
C GLU A 82 -27.49 13.78 -1.80
N SER A 83 -26.17 13.56 -1.95
CA SER A 83 -25.25 14.59 -2.42
C SER A 83 -25.53 15.01 -3.86
N THR A 84 -25.56 16.30 -4.07
CA THR A 84 -25.64 16.96 -5.39
C THR A 84 -24.26 17.31 -5.95
N ILE A 85 -23.21 17.25 -5.12
CA ILE A 85 -21.84 17.53 -5.52
C ILE A 85 -21.06 16.20 -5.75
N PRO A 86 -20.07 16.19 -6.66
CA PRO A 86 -19.25 15.02 -6.90
C PRO A 86 -18.47 14.60 -5.66
N ILE A 87 -18.50 13.31 -5.34
CA ILE A 87 -17.73 12.71 -4.25
C ILE A 87 -16.88 11.58 -4.81
N ILE A 88 -15.57 11.64 -4.59
CA ILE A 88 -14.62 10.58 -4.93
C ILE A 88 -14.12 9.92 -3.64
N LEU A 89 -14.20 8.61 -3.58
CA LEU A 89 -13.71 7.80 -2.47
C LEU A 89 -12.50 6.98 -2.92
N ALA A 90 -11.41 7.02 -2.17
CA ALA A 90 -10.27 6.15 -2.40
C ALA A 90 -10.14 5.11 -1.28
N ALA A 91 -9.80 3.87 -1.67
CA ALA A 91 -9.60 2.76 -0.75
C ALA A 91 -8.47 1.85 -1.24
N ASN A 92 -7.68 1.31 -0.32
CA ASN A 92 -6.64 0.33 -0.64
C ASN A 92 -7.24 -1.06 -0.82
N ASN A 93 -8.15 -1.45 0.08
CA ASN A 93 -8.82 -2.74 0.04
C ASN A 93 -10.35 -2.56 -0.06
N GLY A 94 -10.94 -3.18 -1.04
CA GLY A 94 -12.39 -3.13 -1.28
C GLY A 94 -13.15 -4.39 -0.88
N SER A 95 -12.56 -5.34 -0.15
CA SER A 95 -13.17 -6.64 0.16
C SER A 95 -13.97 -6.67 1.46
N SER A 96 -13.79 -5.72 2.37
CA SER A 96 -14.51 -5.68 3.64
C SER A 96 -16.02 -5.51 3.44
N ASP A 97 -16.83 -6.00 4.39
CA ASP A 97 -18.30 -5.94 4.30
C ASP A 97 -18.83 -4.50 4.26
N LYS A 98 -18.11 -3.56 4.88
CA LYS A 98 -18.41 -2.13 4.80
C LYS A 98 -18.18 -1.59 3.39
N MET A 99 -17.06 -1.94 2.79
CA MET A 99 -16.78 -1.55 1.41
C MET A 99 -17.77 -2.16 0.44
N LYS A 100 -18.27 -3.38 0.70
CA LYS A 100 -19.37 -3.97 -0.08
C LYS A 100 -20.66 -3.15 0.01
N LYS A 101 -20.99 -2.58 1.20
CA LYS A 101 -22.15 -1.70 1.37
C LYS A 101 -21.96 -0.38 0.58
N ILE A 102 -20.80 0.26 0.69
CA ILE A 102 -20.48 1.50 -0.04
C ILE A 102 -20.52 1.27 -1.55
N LYS A 103 -19.94 0.18 -2.04
CA LYS A 103 -19.93 -0.17 -3.47
C LYS A 103 -21.32 -0.32 -4.09
N LYS A 104 -22.36 -0.60 -3.30
CA LYS A 104 -23.74 -0.69 -3.79
C LYS A 104 -24.33 0.68 -4.19
N VAL A 105 -23.79 1.78 -3.65
CA VAL A 105 -24.32 3.13 -3.87
C VAL A 105 -23.40 4.02 -4.71
N VAL A 106 -22.20 3.52 -5.06
CA VAL A 106 -21.23 4.26 -5.87
C VAL A 106 -20.77 3.47 -7.08
N LYS A 107 -20.34 4.18 -8.14
CA LYS A 107 -19.64 3.55 -9.26
C LYS A 107 -18.22 3.21 -8.85
N THR A 108 -17.85 1.93 -8.91
CA THR A 108 -16.51 1.47 -8.50
C THR A 108 -15.57 1.40 -9.70
N ILE A 109 -14.41 2.06 -9.58
CA ILE A 109 -13.28 1.95 -10.52
C ILE A 109 -12.17 1.19 -9.79
N VAL A 110 -11.67 0.12 -10.41
CA VAL A 110 -10.56 -0.67 -9.89
C VAL A 110 -9.29 -0.29 -10.62
N LEU A 111 -8.33 0.28 -9.88
CA LEU A 111 -6.99 0.56 -10.37
C LEU A 111 -6.11 -0.68 -10.14
N ARG A 112 -5.40 -1.08 -11.16
CA ARG A 112 -4.47 -2.21 -11.11
C ARG A 112 -3.03 -1.70 -11.04
N PRO A 113 -2.11 -2.45 -10.40
CA PRO A 113 -0.69 -2.15 -10.46
C PRO A 113 -0.21 -2.02 -11.91
N LEU A 114 0.67 -1.08 -12.17
CA LEU A 114 1.25 -0.91 -13.50
C LEU A 114 2.20 -2.09 -13.81
N PRO A 115 2.12 -2.65 -15.02
CA PRO A 115 3.06 -3.68 -15.43
C PRO A 115 4.49 -3.11 -15.54
N PRO A 116 5.53 -3.95 -15.33
CA PRO A 116 6.94 -3.52 -15.30
C PRO A 116 7.37 -2.73 -16.54
N ARG A 117 6.82 -3.06 -17.71
CA ARG A 117 7.10 -2.33 -18.94
C ARG A 117 6.67 -0.85 -18.88
N LEU A 118 5.48 -0.58 -18.33
CA LEU A 118 4.99 0.79 -18.20
C LEU A 118 5.70 1.55 -17.09
N LEU A 119 6.02 0.88 -15.98
CA LEU A 119 6.85 1.47 -14.92
C LEU A 119 8.22 1.91 -15.44
N ARG A 120 8.85 1.06 -16.28
CA ARG A 120 10.13 1.39 -16.91
C ARG A 120 10.04 2.63 -17.81
N LEU A 121 9.03 2.69 -18.66
CA LEU A 121 8.82 3.85 -19.53
C LEU A 121 8.59 5.13 -18.70
N TYR A 122 7.78 5.05 -17.68
CA TYR A 122 7.48 6.17 -16.80
C TYR A 122 8.73 6.64 -16.02
N LEU A 123 9.49 5.70 -15.45
CA LEU A 123 10.72 6.03 -14.73
C LEU A 123 11.78 6.65 -15.64
N ASN A 124 11.99 6.11 -16.85
CA ASN A 124 12.92 6.69 -17.82
C ASN A 124 12.54 8.12 -18.18
N MET A 125 11.26 8.40 -18.42
CA MET A 125 10.78 9.75 -18.70
C MET A 125 11.08 10.72 -17.55
N ILE A 126 10.98 10.27 -16.30
CA ILE A 126 11.31 11.11 -15.14
C ILE A 126 12.82 11.31 -15.05
N LEU A 127 13.62 10.26 -15.17
CA LEU A 127 15.08 10.35 -15.13
C LEU A 127 15.63 11.29 -16.20
N GLU A 128 15.08 11.26 -17.41
CA GLU A 128 15.43 12.22 -18.48
C GLU A 128 15.13 13.66 -18.08
N LYS A 129 13.94 13.92 -17.50
CA LYS A 129 13.57 15.27 -17.04
C LYS A 129 14.42 15.80 -15.90
N GLU A 130 14.84 14.91 -15.02
CA GLU A 130 15.69 15.22 -13.86
C GLU A 130 17.20 15.20 -14.23
N ASN A 131 17.57 14.95 -15.51
CA ASN A 131 18.94 14.76 -15.96
C ASN A 131 19.72 13.75 -15.11
N ALA A 132 19.05 12.70 -14.66
CA ALA A 132 19.58 11.67 -13.78
C ALA A 132 19.75 10.34 -14.51
N GLN A 133 20.69 9.51 -14.05
CA GLN A 133 20.94 8.20 -14.60
C GLN A 133 21.01 7.15 -13.49
N ILE A 134 20.42 5.99 -13.74
CA ILE A 134 20.50 4.82 -12.87
C ILE A 134 21.07 3.65 -13.70
N ASN A 135 21.97 2.89 -13.10
CA ASN A 135 22.51 1.68 -13.75
C ASN A 135 21.37 0.76 -14.22
N PRO A 136 21.37 0.29 -15.48
CA PRO A 136 20.28 -0.54 -16.01
C PRO A 136 19.98 -1.80 -15.21
N GLY A 137 20.98 -2.44 -14.62
CA GLY A 137 20.80 -3.61 -13.76
C GLY A 137 20.07 -3.27 -12.45
N ILE A 138 20.38 -2.14 -11.85
CA ILE A 138 19.69 -1.63 -10.64
C ILE A 138 18.26 -1.22 -10.99
N LEU A 139 18.06 -0.55 -12.11
CA LEU A 139 16.75 -0.11 -12.58
C LEU A 139 15.79 -1.29 -12.77
N ILE A 140 16.25 -2.40 -13.35
CA ILE A 140 15.44 -3.61 -13.50
C ILE A 140 15.04 -4.18 -12.14
N LYS A 141 15.99 -4.31 -11.21
CA LYS A 141 15.72 -4.80 -9.84
C LYS A 141 14.73 -3.90 -9.11
N LEU A 142 14.88 -2.58 -9.21
CA LEU A 142 14.01 -1.60 -8.59
C LEU A 142 12.57 -1.71 -9.11
N ILE A 143 12.39 -1.81 -10.42
CA ILE A 143 11.07 -1.98 -11.04
C ILE A 143 10.42 -3.29 -10.60
N SER A 144 11.18 -4.38 -10.60
CA SER A 144 10.68 -5.70 -10.18
C SER A 144 10.23 -5.68 -8.71
N LYS A 145 11.04 -5.09 -7.82
CA LYS A 145 10.73 -4.99 -6.39
C LYS A 145 9.53 -4.08 -6.08
N SER A 146 9.27 -3.07 -6.90
CA SER A 146 8.17 -2.13 -6.67
C SER A 146 6.77 -2.75 -6.82
N ASN A 147 6.64 -3.92 -7.47
CA ASN A 147 5.37 -4.63 -7.66
C ASN A 147 4.21 -3.76 -8.15
N GLY A 148 4.50 -2.72 -8.95
CA GLY A 148 3.50 -1.79 -9.47
C GLY A 148 3.22 -0.57 -8.58
N ASP A 149 3.88 -0.46 -7.41
CA ASP A 149 3.83 0.73 -6.55
C ASP A 149 4.76 1.83 -7.10
N ILE A 150 4.13 2.83 -7.74
CA ILE A 150 4.85 3.95 -8.37
C ILE A 150 5.56 4.81 -7.31
N ARG A 151 4.93 5.04 -6.17
CA ARG A 151 5.50 5.85 -5.08
C ARG A 151 6.76 5.21 -4.53
N SER A 152 6.71 3.92 -4.24
CA SER A 152 7.86 3.14 -3.77
C SER A 152 8.99 3.16 -4.80
N MET A 153 8.67 2.96 -6.09
CA MET A 153 9.64 3.03 -7.18
C MET A 153 10.33 4.39 -7.25
N LEU A 154 9.56 5.49 -7.21
CA LEU A 154 10.11 6.84 -7.31
C LEU A 154 10.97 7.22 -6.10
N ASN A 155 10.51 6.92 -4.89
CA ASN A 155 11.27 7.18 -3.67
C ASN A 155 12.61 6.44 -3.68
N SER A 156 12.61 5.17 -4.10
CA SER A 156 13.85 4.39 -4.21
C SER A 156 14.76 4.90 -5.31
N SER A 157 14.19 5.34 -6.44
CA SER A 157 14.97 5.96 -7.53
C SER A 157 15.61 7.25 -7.09
N GLN A 158 14.88 8.11 -6.38
CA GLN A 158 15.39 9.39 -5.86
C GLN A 158 16.55 9.16 -4.89
N ALA A 159 16.41 8.21 -3.97
CA ALA A 159 17.46 7.86 -3.03
C ALA A 159 18.74 7.40 -3.74
N LEU A 160 18.62 6.60 -4.79
CA LEU A 160 19.77 6.17 -5.59
C LEU A 160 20.46 7.32 -6.31
N VAL A 161 19.70 8.26 -6.89
CA VAL A 161 20.24 9.41 -7.63
C VAL A 161 20.91 10.41 -6.69
N THR A 162 20.39 10.59 -5.48
CA THR A 162 20.97 11.53 -4.50
C THR A 162 22.18 10.97 -3.74
N GLY A 163 22.64 9.75 -4.08
CA GLY A 163 23.78 9.13 -3.41
C GLY A 163 23.50 8.67 -1.97
N PHE A 164 22.26 8.80 -1.50
CA PHE A 164 21.81 7.98 -0.41
C PHE A 164 21.74 6.57 -0.99
N GLU A 165 22.71 5.73 -0.65
CA GLU A 165 22.42 4.30 -0.73
C GLU A 165 21.22 4.10 0.19
N PRO A 166 20.02 3.96 -0.36
CA PRO A 166 19.01 3.31 0.45
C PRO A 166 19.70 2.00 0.75
N SER A 167 19.67 1.58 1.98
CA SER A 167 19.83 0.18 2.29
C SER A 167 18.67 -0.50 1.55
N ILE A 168 18.85 -0.63 0.22
CA ILE A 168 17.96 -1.35 -0.71
C ILE A 168 17.76 -2.76 -0.14
N GLU A 169 18.73 -3.22 0.62
CA GLU A 169 18.68 -4.42 1.43
C GLU A 169 17.74 -4.33 2.65
N ARG A 170 17.54 -3.17 3.28
CA ARG A 170 16.75 -3.08 4.53
C ARG A 170 15.30 -2.63 4.41
N THR A 171 14.88 -1.99 3.31
CA THR A 171 13.52 -1.44 3.20
C THR A 171 12.58 -2.29 2.33
N PHE A 172 13.07 -3.31 1.62
CA PHE A 172 12.32 -4.06 0.61
C PHE A 172 12.30 -5.57 0.77
N GLU A 173 12.92 -6.10 1.79
CA GLU A 173 12.88 -7.54 2.06
C GLU A 173 11.71 -7.90 2.97
N SER A 174 10.50 -7.95 2.39
CA SER A 174 9.69 -9.10 2.70
C SER A 174 10.27 -10.23 1.84
N LEU A 175 11.25 -10.92 2.38
CA LEU A 175 11.73 -12.16 1.78
C LEU A 175 10.52 -13.08 1.64
N ASP A 176 10.32 -13.63 0.46
CA ASP A 176 9.41 -14.75 0.29
C ASP A 176 9.88 -15.88 1.23
N ILE A 177 8.96 -16.72 1.69
CA ILE A 177 9.25 -17.78 2.66
C ILE A 177 10.47 -18.60 2.22
N GLU A 178 10.53 -18.96 0.94
CA GLU A 178 11.60 -19.78 0.37
C GLU A 178 12.94 -19.02 0.31
N GLU A 179 12.92 -17.76 -0.11
CA GLU A 179 14.10 -16.90 -0.13
C GLU A 179 14.61 -16.61 1.29
N GLY A 180 13.69 -16.39 2.23
CA GLY A 180 14.01 -16.14 3.63
C GLY A 180 14.66 -17.33 4.32
N ILE A 181 14.14 -18.54 4.09
CA ILE A 181 14.74 -19.78 4.59
C ILE A 181 16.15 -19.98 4.03
N ASN A 182 16.31 -19.80 2.72
CA ASN A 182 17.62 -19.94 2.07
C ASN A 182 18.63 -18.90 2.54
N ALA A 183 18.19 -17.65 2.77
CA ALA A 183 19.04 -16.59 3.32
C ALA A 183 19.43 -16.87 4.78
N PHE A 184 18.49 -17.37 5.57
CA PHE A 184 18.75 -17.76 6.97
C PHE A 184 19.83 -18.84 7.06
N TYR A 185 19.75 -19.91 6.28
CA TYR A 185 20.76 -20.95 6.26
C TYR A 185 22.13 -20.51 5.73
N LYS A 186 22.18 -19.43 4.95
CA LYS A 186 23.43 -18.84 4.44
C LYS A 186 24.02 -17.79 5.38
N SER A 187 23.33 -17.41 6.46
CA SER A 187 23.80 -16.41 7.41
C SER A 187 25.09 -16.86 8.09
N GLN A 188 26.05 -15.98 8.16
CA GLN A 188 27.35 -16.25 8.81
C GLN A 188 27.41 -15.80 10.27
N SER A 189 26.39 -15.07 10.74
CA SER A 189 26.29 -14.57 12.11
C SER A 189 24.85 -14.62 12.61
N ILE A 190 24.71 -14.65 13.97
CA ILE A 190 23.39 -14.61 14.63
C ILE A 190 22.65 -13.31 14.31
N ASP A 191 23.36 -12.18 14.17
CA ASP A 191 22.75 -10.91 13.86
C ASP A 191 22.21 -10.88 12.41
N GLU A 192 22.92 -11.46 11.45
CA GLU A 192 22.41 -11.65 10.10
C GLU A 192 21.16 -12.54 10.09
N ALA A 193 21.20 -13.67 10.78
CA ALA A 193 20.06 -14.57 10.88
C ALA A 193 18.83 -13.89 11.49
N ARG A 194 19.01 -13.06 12.53
CA ARG A 194 17.92 -12.25 13.09
C ARG A 194 17.35 -11.25 12.08
N VAL A 195 18.20 -10.52 11.36
CA VAL A 195 17.75 -9.58 10.33
C VAL A 195 16.90 -10.28 9.27
N VAL A 196 17.32 -11.47 8.82
CA VAL A 196 16.56 -12.29 7.87
C VAL A 196 15.19 -12.68 8.46
N LEU A 197 15.14 -13.16 9.70
CA LEU A 197 13.89 -13.54 10.36
C LEU A 197 12.91 -12.36 10.50
N TYR A 198 13.41 -11.16 10.80
CA TYR A 198 12.57 -9.96 10.91
C TYR A 198 12.12 -9.43 9.55
N SER A 199 12.88 -9.65 8.48
CA SER A 199 12.51 -9.24 7.12
C SER A 199 11.41 -10.13 6.50
N MET A 200 11.23 -11.36 6.98
CA MET A 200 10.10 -12.22 6.59
C MET A 200 8.80 -11.71 7.23
N ARG A 201 7.97 -11.00 6.46
CA ARG A 201 6.68 -10.42 6.92
C ARG A 201 5.53 -11.44 6.89
N ILE A 202 5.72 -12.57 7.53
CA ILE A 202 4.72 -13.63 7.70
C ILE A 202 4.46 -13.85 9.19
N ASP A 203 3.33 -14.48 9.47
CA ASP A 203 2.96 -14.82 10.84
C ASP A 203 4.04 -15.71 11.49
N PRO A 204 4.39 -15.51 12.77
CA PRO A 204 5.40 -16.34 13.47
C PRO A 204 5.14 -17.84 13.38
N ARG A 205 3.88 -18.29 13.38
CA ARG A 205 3.52 -19.70 13.22
C ARG A 205 3.81 -20.21 11.83
N GLU A 206 3.58 -19.39 10.81
CA GLU A 206 3.92 -19.74 9.42
C GLU A 206 5.44 -19.84 9.22
N LYS A 207 6.22 -18.95 9.88
CA LYS A 207 7.69 -19.05 9.89
C LYS A 207 8.15 -20.38 10.45
N ILE A 208 7.68 -20.73 11.66
CA ILE A 208 8.02 -21.97 12.33
C ILE A 208 7.68 -23.18 11.45
N ASN A 209 6.49 -23.21 10.87
CA ASN A 209 6.05 -24.29 9.99
C ASN A 209 6.91 -24.40 8.73
N ALA A 210 7.32 -23.28 8.15
CA ALA A 210 8.16 -23.25 6.96
C ALA A 210 9.58 -23.74 7.27
N PHE A 211 10.18 -23.33 8.37
CA PHE A 211 11.47 -23.85 8.83
C PHE A 211 11.40 -25.33 9.15
N TYR A 212 10.37 -25.76 9.87
CA TYR A 212 10.15 -27.18 10.18
C TYR A 212 10.05 -28.03 8.90
N SER A 213 9.25 -27.58 7.93
CA SER A 213 9.12 -28.26 6.63
C SER A 213 10.44 -28.31 5.86
N SER A 214 11.23 -27.22 5.89
CA SER A 214 12.52 -27.18 5.19
C SER A 214 13.55 -28.11 5.81
N ILE A 215 13.55 -28.27 7.14
CA ILE A 215 14.43 -29.21 7.85
C ILE A 215 14.07 -30.66 7.50
N ILE A 216 12.78 -31.00 7.49
CA ILE A 216 12.33 -32.37 7.15
C ILE A 216 12.63 -32.74 5.70
N THR A 217 12.53 -31.77 4.78
CA THR A 217 12.80 -32.01 3.34
C THR A 217 14.27 -31.91 2.96
N SER A 218 15.11 -31.40 3.88
CA SER A 218 16.55 -31.28 3.63
C SER A 218 17.25 -32.66 3.82
N SER A 219 18.36 -32.87 3.10
CA SER A 219 19.21 -34.08 3.23
C SER A 219 20.18 -34.01 4.42
N ILE A 220 19.73 -33.44 5.54
CA ILE A 220 20.52 -33.29 6.79
C ILE A 220 20.51 -34.64 7.53
N SER A 221 21.60 -34.95 8.26
CA SER A 221 21.66 -36.15 9.07
C SER A 221 20.63 -36.14 10.21
N HIS A 222 20.15 -37.31 10.64
CA HIS A 222 19.16 -37.40 11.71
C HIS A 222 19.60 -36.70 13.01
N LEU A 223 20.87 -36.67 13.33
CA LEU A 223 21.43 -36.04 14.52
C LEU A 223 21.37 -34.49 14.43
N GLU A 224 21.68 -33.95 13.27
CA GLU A 224 21.58 -32.51 13.02
C GLU A 224 20.13 -32.06 13.00
N MET A 225 19.22 -32.87 12.46
CA MET A 225 17.80 -32.61 12.45
C MET A 225 17.23 -32.53 13.89
N GLU A 226 17.63 -33.46 14.77
CA GLU A 226 17.20 -33.49 16.17
C GLU A 226 17.66 -32.22 16.92
N ASN A 227 18.91 -31.79 16.72
CA ASN A 227 19.42 -30.55 17.31
C ASN A 227 18.68 -29.31 16.81
N PHE A 228 18.38 -29.19 15.51
CA PHE A 228 17.61 -28.07 14.97
C PHE A 228 16.18 -28.04 15.49
N LEU A 229 15.50 -29.18 15.58
CA LEU A 229 14.14 -29.26 16.11
C LEU A 229 14.07 -28.90 17.58
N GLN A 230 15.09 -29.23 18.37
CA GLN A 230 15.17 -28.84 19.78
C GLN A 230 15.29 -27.31 19.94
N ILE A 231 16.12 -26.65 19.12
CA ILE A 231 16.29 -25.18 19.14
C ILE A 231 15.00 -24.46 18.75
N ILE A 232 14.20 -25.01 17.82
CA ILE A 232 12.94 -24.40 17.36
C ILE A 232 11.82 -24.58 18.40
N SER A 233 11.91 -25.59 19.27
CA SER A 233 10.91 -25.89 20.30
C SER A 233 11.08 -25.05 21.59
N GLU A 234 12.23 -24.44 21.78
CA GLU A 234 12.54 -23.48 22.86
C GLU A 234 12.15 -22.04 22.47
#